data_d7584697662ad34eb5d47aa74b5ae414
#
_entry.id   d7584697662ad34eb5d47aa74b5ae414
#
_cell.length_a   1.000
_cell.length_b   1.000
_cell.length_c   1.000
_cell.angle_alpha   90.00
_cell.angle_beta   90.00
_cell.angle_gamma   90.00
#
_symmetry.space_group_name_H-M   'P 1'
#
loop_
_entity.id
_entity.type
_entity.pdbx_description
1 polymer ?
#
loop_
_entity_poly.entity_id
_entity_poly.type
_entity_poly.pdbx_seq_one_letter_code
_entity_poly.pdbx_strand_id
1 'polypeptide(L)'
;RFAQMLTGALGLGERDVFRVAGPVDLTALMALQRLEGFRALRDEPLVPRVPAAFATGGNPFDLIRTQDVLVHHPYESFGCVVDFIERAADDPQVLAIKQTLYRTSGGSPIITALARAAQNGKQVTALVELKARFDEENNIVWARELEQAGVHVVYGVVGLKTHCKAALVVRREADGIRRYVHLSTGNYNPTTARIYTDLSLFTANPHFGEDVSAMFNLLTGYSQRRDWRKLCVAPVDLREQVIALIDRERRHVEAGRHARIIVKMNALVEPSVIDALYHASQAGVPIDLLIRGICCLRAGLAGISETIRVTSIVDRFLEHSRVFYFENAGEPEVFLASADWMPRNFFRRIEVMFPIEDPRLKARIVDSILPTLLGDNVKARFQRPDGSYGRVERGADAPPLRAQVALQGQARESLREVGHPKHRLFVPIVRQNGRNGAGDGGNGERGNRRGSRRRAGRPPRKKPAGN
;
A
#
# COMPACT_ATOMS: atom_id res chain seq x y z
N ARG A 1 24.87 -14.24 33.32
CA ARG A 1 24.62 -13.29 34.43
C ARG A 1 23.83 -12.04 33.92
N PHE A 2 24.27 -11.32 32.86
CA PHE A 2 23.57 -10.15 32.37
C PHE A 2 22.20 -10.50 31.76
N ALA A 3 22.12 -11.55 30.93
CA ALA A 3 20.86 -12.05 30.40
C ALA A 3 19.86 -12.43 31.49
N GLN A 4 20.32 -13.14 32.54
CA GLN A 4 19.47 -13.52 33.69
C GLN A 4 18.95 -12.30 34.46
N MET A 5 19.78 -11.27 34.61
CA MET A 5 19.37 -10.01 35.26
C MET A 5 18.26 -9.34 34.46
N LEU A 6 18.42 -9.24 33.11
CA LEU A 6 17.42 -8.65 32.24
C LEU A 6 16.11 -9.45 32.19
N THR A 7 16.20 -10.77 32.08
CA THR A 7 14.99 -11.62 32.06
C THR A 7 14.23 -11.53 33.38
N GLY A 8 14.94 -11.48 34.52
CA GLY A 8 14.31 -11.28 35.82
C GLY A 8 13.65 -9.90 35.97
N ALA A 9 14.34 -8.82 35.52
CA ALA A 9 13.82 -7.46 35.58
C ALA A 9 12.61 -7.24 34.64
N LEU A 10 12.53 -7.98 33.54
CA LEU A 10 11.45 -7.88 32.55
C LEU A 10 10.34 -8.92 32.78
N GLY A 11 10.46 -9.80 33.76
CA GLY A 11 9.49 -10.86 34.03
C GLY A 11 9.38 -11.90 32.92
N LEU A 12 10.46 -12.17 32.19
CA LEU A 12 10.49 -13.07 31.04
C LEU A 12 10.85 -14.50 31.45
N GLY A 13 10.16 -15.50 30.89
CA GLY A 13 10.49 -16.91 30.99
C GLY A 13 11.52 -17.38 29.95
N GLU A 14 12.01 -18.60 30.07
CA GLU A 14 12.96 -19.18 29.12
C GLU A 14 12.41 -19.21 27.68
N ARG A 15 11.10 -19.37 27.52
CA ARG A 15 10.41 -19.40 26.21
C ARG A 15 10.37 -18.06 25.51
N ASP A 16 10.62 -16.96 26.22
CA ASP A 16 10.59 -15.60 25.71
C ASP A 16 11.99 -15.12 25.29
N VAL A 17 13.03 -15.95 25.49
CA VAL A 17 14.42 -15.59 25.26
C VAL A 17 15.03 -16.41 24.12
N PHE A 18 15.31 -15.73 23.01
CA PHE A 18 15.91 -16.35 21.84
C PHE A 18 17.39 -16.00 21.78
N ARG A 19 18.26 -17.01 21.74
CA ARG A 19 19.70 -16.82 21.55
C ARG A 19 20.02 -16.85 20.05
N VAL A 20 20.55 -15.76 19.55
CA VAL A 20 20.94 -15.62 18.13
C VAL A 20 22.46 -15.61 18.04
N ALA A 21 23.03 -16.50 17.22
CA ALA A 21 24.45 -16.51 16.90
C ALA A 21 24.70 -15.50 15.75
N GLY A 22 25.18 -14.31 16.11
CA GLY A 22 25.48 -13.26 15.13
C GLY A 22 24.88 -11.90 15.49
N PRO A 23 24.95 -10.92 14.61
CA PRO A 23 24.41 -9.60 14.84
C PRO A 23 22.88 -9.65 14.95
N VAL A 24 22.33 -9.02 15.98
CA VAL A 24 20.86 -8.91 16.20
C VAL A 24 20.28 -7.76 15.38
N ASP A 25 21.00 -6.65 15.29
CA ASP A 25 20.61 -5.53 14.42
C ASP A 25 21.05 -5.76 12.97
N LEU A 26 20.16 -6.35 12.18
CA LEU A 26 20.38 -6.56 10.76
C LEU A 26 20.18 -5.29 9.93
N THR A 27 19.64 -4.21 10.50
CA THR A 27 19.42 -2.95 9.76
C THR A 27 20.73 -2.29 9.38
N ALA A 28 21.80 -2.50 10.17
CA ALA A 28 23.17 -2.07 9.86
C ALA A 28 23.66 -2.60 8.50
N LEU A 29 23.19 -3.80 8.08
CA LEU A 29 23.56 -4.39 6.79
C LEU A 29 22.98 -3.63 5.59
N MET A 30 22.01 -2.73 5.78
CA MET A 30 21.49 -1.87 4.71
C MET A 30 22.58 -0.96 4.11
N ALA A 31 23.64 -0.68 4.86
CA ALA A 31 24.79 0.06 4.35
C ALA A 31 25.51 -0.69 3.21
N LEU A 32 25.55 -2.02 3.26
CA LEU A 32 26.19 -2.86 2.23
C LEU A 32 25.50 -2.69 0.87
N GLN A 33 24.19 -2.52 0.86
CA GLN A 33 23.42 -2.33 -0.36
C GLN A 33 23.82 -1.05 -1.12
N ARG A 34 24.40 -0.06 -0.43
CA ARG A 34 24.78 1.25 -0.99
C ARG A 34 26.23 1.31 -1.44
N LEU A 35 27.05 0.27 -1.15
CA LEU A 35 28.48 0.28 -1.51
C LEU A 35 28.65 0.41 -3.02
N GLU A 36 29.50 1.32 -3.44
CA GLU A 36 29.88 1.47 -4.84
C GLU A 36 30.75 0.28 -5.31
N GLY A 37 30.78 0.04 -6.61
CA GLY A 37 31.56 -1.06 -7.20
C GLY A 37 30.83 -2.43 -7.27
N PHE A 38 29.71 -2.62 -6.57
CA PHE A 38 28.99 -3.90 -6.51
C PHE A 38 27.67 -3.88 -7.28
N ARG A 39 27.57 -3.09 -8.34
CA ARG A 39 26.34 -2.95 -9.14
C ARG A 39 25.86 -4.29 -9.72
N ALA A 40 26.78 -5.15 -10.15
CA ALA A 40 26.47 -6.46 -10.70
C ALA A 40 25.80 -7.43 -9.71
N LEU A 41 25.92 -7.17 -8.39
CA LEU A 41 25.30 -7.96 -7.34
C LEU A 41 23.90 -7.44 -6.92
N ARG A 42 23.39 -6.41 -7.62
CA ARG A 42 22.08 -5.83 -7.34
C ARG A 42 21.10 -6.22 -8.43
N ASP A 43 19.83 -6.36 -8.06
CA ASP A 43 18.75 -6.46 -9.04
C ASP A 43 18.73 -5.21 -9.94
N GLU A 44 18.47 -5.40 -11.24
CA GLU A 44 18.27 -4.29 -12.17
C GLU A 44 17.09 -3.41 -11.72
N PRO A 45 17.21 -2.07 -11.80
CA PRO A 45 16.13 -1.18 -11.38
C PRO A 45 14.81 -1.51 -12.08
N LEU A 46 13.74 -1.69 -11.29
CA LEU A 46 12.40 -1.82 -11.86
C LEU A 46 11.93 -0.47 -12.38
N VAL A 47 11.55 -0.44 -13.65
CA VAL A 47 10.77 0.66 -14.24
C VAL A 47 9.31 0.23 -14.25
N PRO A 48 8.46 0.77 -13.35
CA PRO A 48 7.04 0.45 -13.31
C PRO A 48 6.37 0.78 -14.65
N ARG A 49 5.43 -0.06 -15.08
CA ARG A 49 4.69 0.17 -16.32
C ARG A 49 3.45 1.01 -16.05
N VAL A 50 3.03 1.81 -17.01
CA VAL A 50 1.70 2.43 -16.96
C VAL A 50 0.67 1.31 -17.00
N PRO A 51 -0.34 1.28 -16.10
CA PRO A 51 -1.38 0.27 -16.18
C PRO A 51 -2.08 0.32 -17.55
N ALA A 52 -2.35 -0.85 -18.14
CA ALA A 52 -2.91 -0.95 -19.50
C ALA A 52 -4.17 -0.09 -19.68
N ALA A 53 -5.04 -0.06 -18.69
CA ALA A 53 -6.27 0.75 -18.71
C ALA A 53 -6.02 2.27 -18.83
N PHE A 54 -4.91 2.78 -18.27
CA PHE A 54 -4.53 4.20 -18.35
C PHE A 54 -3.58 4.50 -19.53
N ALA A 55 -3.16 3.49 -20.28
CA ALA A 55 -2.14 3.65 -21.33
C ALA A 55 -2.61 4.48 -22.53
N THR A 56 -3.91 4.49 -22.82
CA THR A 56 -4.49 5.28 -23.91
C THR A 56 -4.49 6.78 -23.66
N GLY A 57 -4.18 7.19 -22.42
CA GLY A 57 -4.29 8.59 -22.00
C GLY A 57 -5.75 9.02 -21.82
N GLY A 58 -5.96 10.31 -21.62
CA GLY A 58 -7.30 10.87 -21.42
C GLY A 58 -7.59 11.22 -19.96
N ASN A 59 -8.86 11.52 -19.68
CA ASN A 59 -9.31 11.87 -18.34
C ASN A 59 -9.55 10.58 -17.53
N PRO A 60 -8.90 10.36 -16.38
CA PRO A 60 -9.11 9.17 -15.56
C PRO A 60 -10.56 9.03 -15.09
N PHE A 61 -11.31 10.12 -14.92
CA PHE A 61 -12.72 10.06 -14.53
C PHE A 61 -13.60 9.43 -15.61
N ASP A 62 -13.33 9.69 -16.89
CA ASP A 62 -14.07 9.07 -18.00
C ASP A 62 -13.84 7.56 -18.06
N LEU A 63 -12.60 7.13 -17.83
CA LEU A 63 -12.26 5.73 -17.75
C LEU A 63 -12.94 5.04 -16.55
N ILE A 64 -12.76 5.59 -15.34
CA ILE A 64 -13.29 4.99 -14.10
C ILE A 64 -14.83 5.01 -14.08
N ARG A 65 -15.47 5.93 -14.80
CA ARG A 65 -16.91 5.96 -14.96
C ARG A 65 -17.44 4.74 -15.72
N THR A 66 -16.65 4.21 -16.66
CA THR A 66 -17.07 3.11 -17.55
C THR A 66 -16.64 1.74 -17.06
N GLN A 67 -15.58 1.65 -16.22
CA GLN A 67 -15.05 0.38 -15.72
C GLN A 67 -14.23 0.56 -14.46
N ASP A 68 -14.24 -0.45 -13.61
CA ASP A 68 -13.30 -0.54 -12.51
C ASP A 68 -11.88 -0.81 -13.01
N VAL A 69 -10.87 -0.30 -12.30
CA VAL A 69 -9.45 -0.50 -12.65
C VAL A 69 -8.67 -1.00 -11.45
N LEU A 70 -8.03 -2.16 -11.61
CA LEU A 70 -7.11 -2.74 -10.64
C LEU A 70 -5.67 -2.41 -11.03
N VAL A 71 -4.87 -1.94 -10.07
CA VAL A 71 -3.44 -1.64 -10.25
C VAL A 71 -2.61 -2.46 -9.29
N HIS A 72 -1.53 -3.08 -9.79
CA HIS A 72 -0.62 -3.92 -9.01
C HIS A 72 0.78 -3.29 -8.91
N HIS A 73 1.01 -2.57 -7.81
CA HIS A 73 2.33 -1.97 -7.51
C HIS A 73 3.32 -3.04 -7.02
N PRO A 74 4.63 -2.89 -7.24
CA PRO A 74 5.32 -1.83 -7.98
C PRO A 74 5.41 -2.11 -9.50
N TYR A 75 4.86 -3.21 -9.97
CA TYR A 75 4.95 -3.62 -11.39
C TYR A 75 4.26 -2.61 -12.30
N GLU A 76 3.11 -2.11 -11.83
CA GLU A 76 2.39 -1.00 -12.43
C GLU A 76 2.61 0.28 -11.62
N SER A 77 2.70 1.40 -12.33
CA SER A 77 3.10 2.69 -11.78
C SER A 77 2.07 3.27 -10.80
N PHE A 78 2.55 3.75 -9.65
CA PHE A 78 1.75 4.57 -8.73
C PHE A 78 1.43 5.97 -9.31
N GLY A 79 2.04 6.34 -10.43
CA GLY A 79 1.78 7.61 -11.12
C GLY A 79 0.32 7.82 -11.47
N CYS A 80 -0.44 6.76 -11.78
CA CYS A 80 -1.88 6.87 -12.05
C CYS A 80 -2.68 7.32 -10.81
N VAL A 81 -2.26 6.96 -9.59
CA VAL A 81 -2.88 7.41 -8.34
C VAL A 81 -2.57 8.89 -8.10
N VAL A 82 -1.35 9.31 -8.38
CA VAL A 82 -0.94 10.73 -8.31
C VAL A 82 -1.72 11.55 -9.33
N ASP A 83 -1.76 11.12 -10.60
CA ASP A 83 -2.49 11.80 -11.69
C ASP A 83 -3.99 11.92 -11.37
N PHE A 84 -4.60 10.91 -10.76
CA PHE A 84 -5.99 10.95 -10.33
C PHE A 84 -6.27 12.10 -9.35
N ILE A 85 -5.40 12.31 -8.36
CA ILE A 85 -5.56 13.39 -7.37
C ILE A 85 -5.17 14.75 -7.98
N GLU A 86 -4.11 14.82 -8.79
CA GLU A 86 -3.69 16.04 -9.46
C GLU A 86 -4.79 16.56 -10.41
N ARG A 87 -5.37 15.68 -11.21
CA ARG A 87 -6.50 16.04 -12.08
C ARG A 87 -7.74 16.42 -11.30
N ALA A 88 -8.02 15.74 -10.17
CA ALA A 88 -9.11 16.14 -9.29
C ALA A 88 -8.90 17.57 -8.74
N ALA A 89 -7.65 17.94 -8.45
CA ALA A 89 -7.34 19.29 -7.97
C ALA A 89 -7.58 20.38 -9.02
N ASP A 90 -7.37 20.07 -10.29
CA ASP A 90 -7.45 21.05 -11.37
C ASP A 90 -8.81 21.04 -12.11
N ASP A 91 -9.60 19.97 -12.02
CA ASP A 91 -10.89 19.83 -12.72
C ASP A 91 -11.97 20.72 -12.09
N PRO A 92 -12.55 21.70 -12.82
CA PRO A 92 -13.57 22.61 -12.29
C PRO A 92 -14.88 21.91 -11.90
N GLN A 93 -15.13 20.69 -12.39
CA GLN A 93 -16.30 19.89 -12.02
C GLN A 93 -16.14 19.16 -10.69
N VAL A 94 -14.94 19.04 -10.15
CA VAL A 94 -14.70 18.43 -8.85
C VAL A 94 -15.10 19.39 -7.72
N LEU A 95 -15.97 18.93 -6.86
CA LEU A 95 -16.55 19.68 -5.74
C LEU A 95 -15.78 19.41 -4.43
N ALA A 96 -15.39 18.15 -4.21
CA ALA A 96 -14.73 17.76 -2.97
C ALA A 96 -13.74 16.62 -3.17
N ILE A 97 -12.70 16.61 -2.34
CA ILE A 97 -11.72 15.52 -2.22
C ILE A 97 -11.59 15.15 -0.75
N LYS A 98 -11.74 13.86 -0.42
CA LYS A 98 -11.45 13.33 0.92
C LYS A 98 -10.40 12.24 0.80
N GLN A 99 -9.34 12.29 1.63
CA GLN A 99 -8.25 11.32 1.54
C GLN A 99 -7.65 10.99 2.90
N THR A 100 -7.31 9.70 3.11
CA THR A 100 -6.53 9.26 4.27
C THR A 100 -5.03 9.37 3.95
N LEU A 101 -4.26 9.88 4.91
CA LEU A 101 -2.81 10.06 4.78
C LEU A 101 -2.13 9.44 6.01
N TYR A 102 -1.31 8.41 5.79
CA TYR A 102 -0.66 7.68 6.88
C TYR A 102 0.84 7.92 6.93
N ARG A 103 1.54 7.73 5.83
CA ARG A 103 2.96 7.99 5.65
C ARG A 103 3.15 8.70 4.34
N THR A 104 3.52 9.95 4.39
CA THR A 104 3.83 10.72 3.19
C THR A 104 5.29 11.16 3.27
N SER A 105 6.00 11.05 2.16
CA SER A 105 7.35 11.63 2.06
C SER A 105 7.26 13.14 1.95
N GLY A 106 8.24 13.86 2.50
CA GLY A 106 8.37 15.29 2.26
C GLY A 106 8.35 15.62 0.76
N GLY A 107 7.62 16.65 0.35
CA GLY A 107 7.42 17.01 -1.06
C GLY A 107 6.55 16.04 -1.85
N SER A 108 5.61 15.35 -1.20
CA SER A 108 4.67 14.44 -1.85
C SER A 108 3.78 15.19 -2.87
N PRO A 109 3.71 14.74 -4.14
CA PRO A 109 2.84 15.35 -5.14
C PRO A 109 1.37 15.33 -4.74
N ILE A 110 0.95 14.33 -3.97
CA ILE A 110 -0.42 14.22 -3.44
C ILE A 110 -0.71 15.37 -2.46
N ILE A 111 0.21 15.68 -1.53
CA ILE A 111 0.06 16.80 -0.59
C ILE A 111 -0.07 18.12 -1.35
N THR A 112 0.81 18.34 -2.33
CA THR A 112 0.78 19.53 -3.19
C THR A 112 -0.54 19.62 -3.96
N ALA A 113 -1.05 18.51 -4.48
CA ALA A 113 -2.32 18.50 -5.20
C ALA A 113 -3.52 18.79 -4.29
N LEU A 114 -3.55 18.24 -3.07
CA LEU A 114 -4.62 18.53 -2.09
C LEU A 114 -4.62 20.01 -1.66
N ALA A 115 -3.45 20.59 -1.41
CA ALA A 115 -3.32 22.02 -1.12
C ALA A 115 -3.82 22.88 -2.29
N ARG A 116 -3.42 22.56 -3.52
CA ARG A 116 -3.88 23.24 -4.74
C ARG A 116 -5.39 23.10 -4.94
N ALA A 117 -5.96 21.93 -4.64
CA ALA A 117 -7.40 21.72 -4.71
C ALA A 117 -8.17 22.68 -3.78
N ALA A 118 -7.70 22.85 -2.54
CA ALA A 118 -8.31 23.79 -1.59
C ALA A 118 -8.17 25.24 -2.07
N GLN A 119 -7.00 25.65 -2.57
CA GLN A 119 -6.77 26.96 -3.18
C GLN A 119 -7.67 27.21 -4.40
N ASN A 120 -8.02 26.15 -5.15
CA ASN A 120 -8.98 26.21 -6.27
C ASN A 120 -10.46 26.21 -5.78
N GLY A 121 -10.72 26.39 -4.47
CA GLY A 121 -12.05 26.51 -3.90
C GLY A 121 -12.80 25.19 -3.67
N LYS A 122 -12.14 24.03 -3.77
CA LYS A 122 -12.75 22.73 -3.53
C LYS A 122 -12.79 22.42 -2.03
N GLN A 123 -13.79 21.64 -1.61
CA GLN A 123 -13.84 21.12 -0.24
C GLN A 123 -12.84 19.95 -0.11
N VAL A 124 -11.74 20.18 0.60
CA VAL A 124 -10.72 19.15 0.79
C VAL A 124 -10.66 18.72 2.26
N THR A 125 -10.79 17.43 2.50
CA THR A 125 -10.61 16.83 3.84
C THR A 125 -9.45 15.82 3.80
N ALA A 126 -8.43 16.06 4.58
CA ALA A 126 -7.30 15.17 4.77
C ALA A 126 -7.32 14.56 6.17
N LEU A 127 -7.44 13.25 6.25
CA LEU A 127 -7.34 12.54 7.52
C LEU A 127 -5.92 12.07 7.72
N VAL A 128 -5.23 12.67 8.68
CA VAL A 128 -3.80 12.52 8.92
C VAL A 128 -3.54 11.69 10.17
N GLU A 129 -2.78 10.60 10.03
CA GLU A 129 -2.32 9.80 11.17
C GLU A 129 -0.96 10.31 11.66
N LEU A 130 -0.96 11.06 12.77
CA LEU A 130 0.28 11.63 13.34
C LEU A 130 1.21 10.57 13.93
N LYS A 131 0.66 9.48 14.50
CA LYS A 131 1.44 8.42 15.16
C LYS A 131 1.99 7.38 14.16
N ALA A 132 2.40 7.82 12.96
CA ALA A 132 3.08 6.95 12.01
C ALA A 132 4.55 6.82 12.43
N ARG A 133 4.98 5.62 12.89
CA ARG A 133 6.35 5.36 13.35
C ARG A 133 7.39 5.90 12.38
N PHE A 134 8.35 6.67 12.88
CA PHE A 134 9.49 7.29 12.17
C PHE A 134 9.13 8.44 11.22
N ASP A 135 7.87 8.88 11.15
CA ASP A 135 7.42 9.96 10.28
C ASP A 135 6.64 11.05 11.03
N GLU A 136 6.65 11.02 12.38
CA GLU A 136 5.83 11.88 13.22
C GLU A 136 6.11 13.38 12.97
N GLU A 137 7.37 13.79 12.94
CA GLU A 137 7.77 15.19 12.71
C GLU A 137 7.36 15.66 11.31
N ASN A 138 7.63 14.85 10.29
CA ASN A 138 7.24 15.17 8.92
C ASN A 138 5.73 15.31 8.79
N ASN A 139 4.96 14.41 9.43
CA ASN A 139 3.51 14.43 9.38
C ASN A 139 2.92 15.70 9.99
N ILE A 140 3.54 16.26 11.04
CA ILE A 140 3.12 17.53 11.64
C ILE A 140 3.40 18.71 10.70
N VAL A 141 4.56 18.73 10.05
CA VAL A 141 4.95 19.84 9.16
C VAL A 141 3.99 19.96 7.99
N TRP A 142 3.81 18.90 7.21
CA TRP A 142 2.94 18.99 6.04
C TRP A 142 1.43 19.02 6.38
N ALA A 143 1.02 18.54 7.56
CA ALA A 143 -0.35 18.75 8.02
C ALA A 143 -0.65 20.25 8.23
N ARG A 144 0.29 21.00 8.80
CA ARG A 144 0.19 22.45 8.93
C ARG A 144 0.20 23.16 7.57
N GLU A 145 1.01 22.69 6.62
CA GLU A 145 0.99 23.20 5.24
C GLU A 145 -0.38 23.04 4.59
N LEU A 146 -1.03 21.89 4.80
CA LEU A 146 -2.38 21.63 4.31
C LEU A 146 -3.41 22.57 4.98
N GLU A 147 -3.35 22.75 6.30
CA GLU A 147 -4.25 23.67 7.01
C GLU A 147 -4.09 25.12 6.51
N GLN A 148 -2.86 25.58 6.30
CA GLN A 148 -2.57 26.91 5.76
C GLN A 148 -3.09 27.08 4.33
N ALA A 149 -3.17 26.01 3.55
CA ALA A 149 -3.75 26.02 2.22
C ALA A 149 -5.30 25.96 2.23
N GLY A 150 -5.95 25.84 3.39
CA GLY A 150 -7.40 25.77 3.52
C GLY A 150 -7.98 24.35 3.49
N VAL A 151 -7.14 23.31 3.63
CA VAL A 151 -7.59 21.93 3.75
C VAL A 151 -8.13 21.68 5.16
N HIS A 152 -9.28 21.04 5.28
CA HIS A 152 -9.78 20.55 6.56
C HIS A 152 -9.00 19.31 6.99
N VAL A 153 -8.05 19.49 7.92
CA VAL A 153 -7.21 18.42 8.44
C VAL A 153 -7.84 17.79 9.69
N VAL A 154 -8.00 16.47 9.68
CA VAL A 154 -8.48 15.68 10.81
C VAL A 154 -7.36 14.80 11.34
N TYR A 155 -7.00 14.98 12.61
CA TYR A 155 -5.89 14.28 13.25
C TYR A 155 -6.34 12.97 13.91
N GLY A 156 -6.77 12.02 13.07
CA GLY A 156 -7.18 10.68 13.52
C GLY A 156 -8.43 10.66 14.38
N VAL A 157 -8.71 9.50 14.96
CA VAL A 157 -9.83 9.27 15.89
C VAL A 157 -9.27 8.89 17.25
N VAL A 158 -9.79 9.49 18.32
CA VAL A 158 -9.31 9.23 19.69
C VAL A 158 -9.43 7.74 20.02
N GLY A 159 -8.32 7.15 20.47
CA GLY A 159 -8.24 5.73 20.84
C GLY A 159 -8.10 4.75 19.68
N LEU A 160 -8.25 5.19 18.44
CA LEU A 160 -8.08 4.37 17.24
C LEU A 160 -6.98 4.97 16.34
N LYS A 161 -6.27 4.08 15.65
CA LYS A 161 -5.27 4.50 14.63
C LYS A 161 -5.85 4.32 13.24
N THR A 162 -5.86 5.37 12.44
CA THR A 162 -6.32 5.29 11.05
C THR A 162 -5.29 4.58 10.18
N HIS A 163 -5.67 3.44 9.60
CA HIS A 163 -4.77 2.67 8.76
C HIS A 163 -5.38 2.29 7.41
N CYS A 164 -6.65 2.52 7.16
CA CYS A 164 -7.27 2.37 5.84
C CYS A 164 -6.65 3.33 4.82
N LYS A 165 -6.66 2.95 3.55
CA LYS A 165 -6.16 3.76 2.43
C LYS A 165 -7.30 3.98 1.47
N ALA A 166 -7.89 5.17 1.55
CA ALA A 166 -9.04 5.57 0.76
C ALA A 166 -8.90 7.02 0.28
N ALA A 167 -9.29 7.25 -0.96
CA ALA A 167 -9.52 8.57 -1.52
C ALA A 167 -10.90 8.61 -2.18
N LEU A 168 -11.60 9.70 -1.97
CA LEU A 168 -12.92 9.97 -2.52
C LEU A 168 -12.89 11.31 -3.25
N VAL A 169 -13.25 11.32 -4.51
CA VAL A 169 -13.46 12.51 -5.33
C VAL A 169 -14.95 12.64 -5.65
N VAL A 170 -15.54 13.75 -5.32
CA VAL A 170 -16.94 14.08 -5.63
C VAL A 170 -16.96 15.06 -6.80
N ARG A 171 -17.51 14.62 -7.95
CA ARG A 171 -17.51 15.37 -9.20
C ARG A 171 -18.94 15.60 -9.69
N ARG A 172 -19.20 16.78 -10.24
CA ARG A 172 -20.42 17.08 -10.96
C ARG A 172 -20.32 16.55 -12.38
N GLU A 173 -21.26 15.70 -12.75
CA GLU A 173 -21.40 15.15 -14.08
C GLU A 173 -22.64 15.74 -14.77
N ALA A 174 -22.83 15.46 -16.05
CA ALA A 174 -24.04 15.87 -16.76
C ALA A 174 -25.33 15.25 -16.19
N ASP A 175 -25.21 14.04 -15.63
CA ASP A 175 -26.29 13.24 -15.06
C ASP A 175 -26.44 13.38 -13.54
N GLY A 176 -25.65 14.27 -12.90
CA GLY A 176 -25.72 14.53 -11.45
C GLY A 176 -24.35 14.45 -10.76
N ILE A 177 -24.36 14.17 -9.47
CA ILE A 177 -23.13 14.05 -8.67
C ILE A 177 -22.65 12.61 -8.68
N ARG A 178 -21.38 12.40 -9.08
CA ARG A 178 -20.71 11.11 -9.08
C ARG A 178 -19.55 11.08 -8.10
N ARG A 179 -19.39 9.94 -7.46
CA ARG A 179 -18.29 9.67 -6.52
C ARG A 179 -17.30 8.72 -7.17
N TYR A 180 -16.06 9.14 -7.24
CA TYR A 180 -14.94 8.33 -7.71
C TYR A 180 -14.10 7.93 -6.51
N VAL A 181 -13.85 6.65 -6.38
CA VAL A 181 -13.20 6.06 -5.21
C VAL A 181 -11.91 5.39 -5.63
N HIS A 182 -10.87 5.59 -4.83
CA HIS A 182 -9.66 4.78 -4.86
C HIS A 182 -9.47 4.13 -3.49
N LEU A 183 -9.38 2.79 -3.47
CA LEU A 183 -9.09 1.98 -2.29
C LEU A 183 -7.81 1.19 -2.51
N SER A 184 -6.97 1.06 -1.47
CA SER A 184 -5.67 0.40 -1.62
C SER A 184 -5.29 -0.41 -0.38
N THR A 185 -4.52 -1.49 -0.63
CA THR A 185 -3.82 -2.21 0.44
C THR A 185 -2.60 -1.44 0.94
N GLY A 186 -2.02 -0.57 0.11
CA GLY A 186 -0.79 0.21 0.34
C GLY A 186 -1.01 1.70 0.56
N ASN A 187 -0.02 2.33 1.20
CA ASN A 187 -0.07 3.75 1.55
C ASN A 187 0.02 4.68 0.33
N TYR A 188 -0.49 5.90 0.47
CA TYR A 188 -0.31 6.99 -0.49
C TYR A 188 1.10 7.60 -0.42
N ASN A 189 2.10 6.77 -0.71
CA ASN A 189 3.50 7.17 -0.68
C ASN A 189 4.23 6.67 -1.94
N PRO A 190 4.58 7.57 -2.89
CA PRO A 190 5.24 7.20 -4.14
C PRO A 190 6.59 6.49 -3.96
N THR A 191 7.28 6.74 -2.85
CA THR A 191 8.57 6.11 -2.55
C THR A 191 8.40 4.66 -2.14
N THR A 192 7.50 4.38 -1.18
CA THR A 192 7.23 3.00 -0.73
C THR A 192 6.52 2.18 -1.79
N ALA A 193 5.68 2.80 -2.63
CA ALA A 193 5.01 2.13 -3.74
C ALA A 193 5.97 1.56 -4.82
N ARG A 194 7.27 1.90 -4.78
CA ARG A 194 8.31 1.34 -5.65
C ARG A 194 8.95 0.08 -5.10
N ILE A 195 8.77 -0.20 -3.80
CA ILE A 195 9.46 -1.29 -3.10
C ILE A 195 8.50 -2.20 -2.32
N TYR A 196 7.20 -1.87 -2.27
CA TYR A 196 6.15 -2.69 -1.67
C TYR A 196 5.23 -3.23 -2.76
N THR A 197 4.82 -4.50 -2.64
CA THR A 197 3.76 -5.03 -3.50
C THR A 197 2.42 -4.67 -2.88
N ASP A 198 1.59 -3.95 -3.64
CA ASP A 198 0.25 -3.55 -3.21
C ASP A 198 -0.73 -3.62 -4.38
N LEU A 199 -2.00 -3.78 -4.04
CA LEU A 199 -3.11 -3.75 -4.99
C LEU A 199 -4.01 -2.57 -4.67
N SER A 200 -4.50 -1.89 -5.70
CA SER A 200 -5.44 -0.80 -5.55
C SER A 200 -6.54 -0.84 -6.59
N LEU A 201 -7.73 -0.39 -6.19
CA LEU A 201 -8.95 -0.35 -7.00
C LEU A 201 -9.38 1.09 -7.22
N PHE A 202 -9.64 1.45 -8.48
CA PHE A 202 -10.42 2.63 -8.84
C PHE A 202 -11.81 2.19 -9.26
N THR A 203 -12.85 2.85 -8.73
CA THR A 203 -14.24 2.57 -9.05
C THR A 203 -15.12 3.81 -8.98
N ALA A 204 -16.15 3.85 -9.81
CA ALA A 204 -17.24 4.82 -9.72
C ALA A 204 -18.56 4.15 -9.31
N ASN A 205 -18.53 2.92 -8.82
CA ASN A 205 -19.71 2.20 -8.35
C ASN A 205 -20.38 2.99 -7.20
N PRO A 206 -21.69 3.32 -7.30
CA PRO A 206 -22.39 4.15 -6.32
C PRO A 206 -22.32 3.63 -4.89
N HIS A 207 -22.39 2.30 -4.70
CA HIS A 207 -22.37 1.68 -3.38
C HIS A 207 -21.00 1.83 -2.69
N PHE A 208 -19.90 1.72 -3.44
CA PHE A 208 -18.56 2.05 -2.90
C PHE A 208 -18.48 3.53 -2.54
N GLY A 209 -19.01 4.40 -3.41
CA GLY A 209 -19.05 5.85 -3.16
C GLY A 209 -19.83 6.23 -1.90
N GLU A 210 -20.97 5.57 -1.66
CA GLU A 210 -21.79 5.76 -0.46
C GLU A 210 -21.07 5.28 0.80
N ASP A 211 -20.49 4.07 0.76
CA ASP A 211 -19.80 3.48 1.89
C ASP A 211 -18.54 4.28 2.26
N VAL A 212 -17.72 4.66 1.27
CA VAL A 212 -16.51 5.47 1.52
C VAL A 212 -16.90 6.87 2.03
N SER A 213 -17.97 7.49 1.52
CA SER A 213 -18.50 8.74 2.08
C SER A 213 -18.89 8.57 3.55
N ALA A 214 -19.62 7.50 3.88
CA ALA A 214 -20.06 7.20 5.24
C ALA A 214 -18.85 6.90 6.15
N MET A 215 -17.84 6.18 5.64
CA MET A 215 -16.58 5.95 6.36
C MET A 215 -15.87 7.27 6.71
N PHE A 216 -15.76 8.19 5.76
CA PHE A 216 -15.18 9.51 6.06
C PHE A 216 -16.02 10.29 7.07
N ASN A 217 -17.36 10.20 7.03
CA ASN A 217 -18.23 10.85 8.02
C ASN A 217 -18.05 10.23 9.41
N LEU A 218 -17.88 8.90 9.51
CA LEU A 218 -17.52 8.23 10.77
C LEU A 218 -16.18 8.74 11.31
N LEU A 219 -15.16 8.87 10.43
CA LEU A 219 -13.81 9.31 10.78
C LEU A 219 -13.73 10.78 11.21
N THR A 220 -14.66 11.62 10.74
CA THR A 220 -14.75 13.04 11.08
C THR A 220 -15.76 13.32 12.20
N GLY A 221 -16.36 12.29 12.81
CA GLY A 221 -17.25 12.42 13.97
C GLY A 221 -18.69 12.80 13.64
N TYR A 222 -19.09 12.82 12.36
CA TYR A 222 -20.42 13.28 11.95
C TYR A 222 -21.53 12.22 12.04
N SER A 223 -21.22 10.94 12.02
CA SER A 223 -22.24 9.89 12.15
C SER A 223 -21.66 8.54 12.57
N GLN A 224 -22.52 7.71 13.18
CA GLN A 224 -22.24 6.30 13.43
C GLN A 224 -23.05 5.47 12.44
N ARG A 225 -22.41 4.99 11.36
CA ARG A 225 -23.02 4.02 10.46
C ARG A 225 -22.63 2.62 10.89
N ARG A 226 -23.57 1.69 10.88
CA ARG A 226 -23.34 0.27 11.21
C ARG A 226 -23.53 -0.67 10.02
N ASP A 227 -24.21 -0.21 8.97
CA ASP A 227 -24.56 -1.04 7.80
C ASP A 227 -23.77 -0.59 6.59
N TRP A 228 -22.86 -1.44 6.14
CA TRP A 228 -22.06 -1.26 4.93
C TRP A 228 -22.63 -2.13 3.81
N ARG A 229 -22.60 -1.64 2.57
CA ARG A 229 -23.05 -2.39 1.40
C ARG A 229 -21.93 -3.19 0.74
N LYS A 230 -20.72 -2.62 0.72
CA LYS A 230 -19.54 -3.18 0.07
C LYS A 230 -18.34 -3.28 0.99
N LEU A 231 -18.19 -2.35 1.91
CA LEU A 231 -17.06 -2.31 2.81
C LEU A 231 -17.33 -3.15 4.06
N CYS A 232 -16.26 -3.76 4.60
CA CYS A 232 -16.21 -4.19 5.99
C CYS A 232 -15.18 -3.32 6.69
N VAL A 233 -15.54 -2.77 7.85
CA VAL A 233 -14.72 -1.74 8.53
C VAL A 233 -14.38 -2.18 9.95
N ALA A 234 -13.09 -2.18 10.28
CA ALA A 234 -12.66 -2.34 11.67
C ALA A 234 -12.72 -0.97 12.38
N PRO A 235 -13.11 -0.95 13.69
CA PRO A 235 -13.44 -2.08 14.56
C PRO A 235 -14.92 -2.47 14.58
N VAL A 236 -15.69 -2.16 13.53
CA VAL A 236 -17.16 -2.32 13.51
C VAL A 236 -17.55 -3.79 13.26
N ASP A 237 -17.16 -4.36 12.11
CA ASP A 237 -17.65 -5.65 11.63
C ASP A 237 -16.61 -6.54 10.92
N LEU A 238 -15.41 -6.01 10.65
CA LEU A 238 -14.42 -6.68 9.79
C LEU A 238 -13.99 -8.05 10.33
N ARG A 239 -13.78 -8.20 11.65
CA ARG A 239 -13.39 -9.49 12.25
C ARG A 239 -14.50 -10.53 12.10
N GLU A 240 -15.72 -10.15 12.45
CA GLU A 240 -16.91 -10.99 12.39
C GLU A 240 -17.15 -11.47 10.97
N GLN A 241 -16.99 -10.58 10.00
CA GLN A 241 -17.13 -10.91 8.59
C GLN A 241 -16.05 -11.90 8.11
N VAL A 242 -14.79 -11.71 8.51
CA VAL A 242 -13.72 -12.67 8.19
C VAL A 242 -14.03 -14.06 8.76
N ILE A 243 -14.46 -14.14 10.01
CA ILE A 243 -14.82 -15.42 10.64
C ILE A 243 -16.02 -16.05 9.91
N ALA A 244 -17.03 -15.26 9.58
CA ALA A 244 -18.22 -15.74 8.86
C ALA A 244 -17.87 -16.30 7.47
N LEU A 245 -16.95 -15.69 6.73
CA LEU A 245 -16.47 -16.16 5.44
C LEU A 245 -15.71 -17.50 5.58
N ILE A 246 -14.84 -17.64 6.59
CA ILE A 246 -14.15 -18.91 6.87
C ILE A 246 -15.14 -20.00 7.26
N ASP A 247 -16.10 -19.71 8.13
CA ASP A 247 -17.11 -20.66 8.57
C ASP A 247 -18.06 -21.05 7.43
N ARG A 248 -18.31 -20.16 6.48
CA ARG A 248 -19.06 -20.47 5.26
C ARG A 248 -18.35 -21.52 4.42
N GLU A 249 -17.05 -21.41 4.21
CA GLU A 249 -16.29 -22.43 3.47
C GLU A 249 -16.30 -23.78 4.20
N ARG A 250 -16.20 -23.79 5.54
CA ARG A 250 -16.38 -25.01 6.35
C ARG A 250 -17.73 -25.67 6.08
N ARG A 251 -18.84 -24.91 6.16
CA ARG A 251 -20.17 -25.42 5.90
C ARG A 251 -20.36 -25.90 4.45
N HIS A 252 -19.65 -25.34 3.49
CA HIS A 252 -19.67 -25.84 2.11
C HIS A 252 -19.09 -27.23 2.01
N VAL A 253 -17.92 -27.51 2.62
CA VAL A 253 -17.33 -28.85 2.62
C VAL A 253 -18.21 -29.83 3.36
N GLU A 254 -18.74 -29.49 4.53
CA GLU A 254 -19.67 -30.34 5.29
C GLU A 254 -20.93 -30.70 4.49
N ALA A 255 -21.34 -29.85 3.57
CA ALA A 255 -22.47 -30.10 2.65
C ALA A 255 -22.03 -30.74 1.31
N GLY A 256 -20.79 -31.22 1.18
CA GLY A 256 -20.25 -31.84 -0.03
C GLY A 256 -20.02 -30.88 -1.20
N ARG A 257 -19.94 -29.58 -0.96
CA ARG A 257 -19.69 -28.56 -1.97
C ARG A 257 -18.22 -28.16 -2.03
N HIS A 258 -17.80 -27.60 -3.16
CA HIS A 258 -16.46 -27.07 -3.31
C HIS A 258 -16.19 -25.91 -2.34
N ALA A 259 -15.01 -25.94 -1.71
CA ALA A 259 -14.53 -24.86 -0.85
C ALA A 259 -13.01 -24.75 -0.94
N ARG A 260 -12.49 -23.54 -0.82
CA ARG A 260 -11.07 -23.26 -0.74
C ARG A 260 -10.86 -21.87 -0.15
N ILE A 261 -9.82 -21.71 0.65
CA ILE A 261 -9.39 -20.44 1.16
C ILE A 261 -7.97 -20.15 0.70
N ILE A 262 -7.73 -18.98 0.10
CA ILE A 262 -6.38 -18.48 -0.19
C ILE A 262 -6.26 -17.09 0.43
N VAL A 263 -5.29 -16.91 1.32
CA VAL A 263 -5.10 -15.65 2.01
C VAL A 263 -3.65 -15.18 1.90
N LYS A 264 -3.46 -13.97 1.40
CA LYS A 264 -2.18 -13.26 1.43
C LYS A 264 -2.27 -12.10 2.38
N MET A 265 -1.31 -12.03 3.35
CA MET A 265 -1.21 -10.94 4.31
C MET A 265 0.21 -10.84 4.89
N ASN A 266 0.45 -9.82 5.74
CA ASN A 266 1.76 -9.69 6.38
C ASN A 266 1.87 -10.53 7.65
N ALA A 267 0.79 -10.63 8.45
CA ALA A 267 0.80 -11.31 9.74
C ALA A 267 -0.55 -11.93 10.10
N LEU A 268 -0.51 -13.11 10.71
CA LEU A 268 -1.66 -13.84 11.25
C LEU A 268 -1.43 -14.08 12.75
N VAL A 269 -2.20 -13.41 13.61
CA VAL A 269 -2.00 -13.42 15.07
C VAL A 269 -3.31 -13.55 15.85
N GLU A 270 -4.45 -13.16 15.25
CA GLU A 270 -5.75 -13.14 15.94
C GLU A 270 -6.21 -14.55 16.30
N PRO A 271 -6.37 -14.90 17.62
CA PRO A 271 -6.68 -16.25 18.04
C PRO A 271 -7.99 -16.77 17.46
N SER A 272 -9.06 -15.99 17.51
CA SER A 272 -10.38 -16.43 17.02
C SER A 272 -10.43 -16.75 15.53
N VAL A 273 -9.61 -16.05 14.73
CA VAL A 273 -9.47 -16.35 13.30
C VAL A 273 -8.63 -17.59 13.08
N ILE A 274 -7.57 -17.79 13.87
CA ILE A 274 -6.73 -19.02 13.82
C ILE A 274 -7.58 -20.25 14.18
N ASP A 275 -8.41 -20.16 15.21
CA ASP A 275 -9.32 -21.24 15.61
C ASP A 275 -10.34 -21.55 14.50
N ALA A 276 -10.91 -20.52 13.87
CA ALA A 276 -11.80 -20.70 12.72
C ALA A 276 -11.13 -21.43 11.55
N LEU A 277 -9.85 -21.08 11.24
CA LEU A 277 -9.06 -21.77 10.20
C LEU A 277 -8.77 -23.22 10.58
N TYR A 278 -8.47 -23.52 11.85
CA TYR A 278 -8.30 -24.91 12.31
C TYR A 278 -9.59 -25.72 12.17
N HIS A 279 -10.74 -25.18 12.57
CA HIS A 279 -12.03 -25.84 12.38
C HIS A 279 -12.34 -26.06 10.91
N ALA A 280 -12.06 -25.09 10.03
CA ALA A 280 -12.23 -25.26 8.59
C ALA A 280 -11.30 -26.36 8.02
N SER A 281 -10.06 -26.42 8.49
CA SER A 281 -9.11 -27.49 8.10
C SER A 281 -9.58 -28.85 8.58
N GLN A 282 -10.07 -28.99 9.81
CA GLN A 282 -10.61 -30.25 10.34
C GLN A 282 -11.83 -30.74 9.55
N ALA A 283 -12.62 -29.85 8.99
CA ALA A 283 -13.71 -30.20 8.07
C ALA A 283 -13.21 -30.56 6.65
N GLY A 284 -11.92 -30.34 6.33
CA GLY A 284 -11.32 -30.69 5.06
C GLY A 284 -11.19 -29.53 4.05
N VAL A 285 -11.40 -28.27 4.44
CA VAL A 285 -11.21 -27.12 3.55
C VAL A 285 -9.73 -26.97 3.19
N PRO A 286 -9.33 -26.97 1.90
CA PRO A 286 -7.96 -26.62 1.48
C PRO A 286 -7.68 -25.15 1.76
N ILE A 287 -6.59 -24.87 2.48
CA ILE A 287 -6.23 -23.51 2.93
C ILE A 287 -4.79 -23.19 2.56
N ASP A 288 -4.58 -22.18 1.74
CA ASP A 288 -3.27 -21.65 1.36
C ASP A 288 -3.05 -20.27 1.98
N LEU A 289 -2.05 -20.12 2.83
CA LEU A 289 -1.72 -18.88 3.53
C LEU A 289 -0.36 -18.36 3.05
N LEU A 290 -0.34 -17.18 2.42
CA LEU A 290 0.87 -16.47 1.99
C LEU A 290 1.20 -15.40 3.05
N ILE A 291 2.05 -15.72 4.02
CA ILE A 291 2.36 -14.87 5.18
C ILE A 291 3.86 -14.62 5.25
N ARG A 292 4.28 -13.37 5.07
CA ARG A 292 5.71 -13.01 5.05
C ARG A 292 6.32 -12.71 6.42
N GLY A 293 5.52 -12.48 7.42
CA GLY A 293 5.95 -12.07 8.77
C GLY A 293 5.42 -13.01 9.85
N ILE A 294 4.93 -12.45 10.94
CA ILE A 294 4.45 -13.22 12.11
C ILE A 294 3.28 -14.12 11.69
N CYS A 295 3.42 -15.42 11.98
CA CYS A 295 2.36 -16.41 11.83
C CYS A 295 2.26 -17.21 13.12
N CYS A 296 1.19 -17.03 13.91
CA CYS A 296 0.93 -17.76 15.14
C CYS A 296 0.17 -19.08 14.90
N LEU A 297 -0.26 -19.32 13.65
CA LEU A 297 -0.86 -20.58 13.23
C LEU A 297 0.23 -21.61 12.93
N ARG A 298 0.01 -22.88 13.26
CA ARG A 298 0.83 -24.02 12.86
C ARG A 298 0.14 -24.83 11.77
N ALA A 299 0.81 -24.99 10.64
CA ALA A 299 0.35 -25.76 9.50
C ALA A 299 0.79 -27.24 9.58
N GLY A 300 0.02 -28.13 9.00
CA GLY A 300 0.39 -29.54 8.80
C GLY A 300 0.38 -30.40 10.06
N LEU A 301 -0.31 -29.98 11.12
CA LEU A 301 -0.50 -30.78 12.33
C LEU A 301 -1.61 -31.82 12.10
N ALA A 302 -1.31 -33.10 12.40
CA ALA A 302 -2.24 -34.20 12.26
C ALA A 302 -3.52 -33.96 13.09
N GLY A 303 -4.68 -34.14 12.47
CA GLY A 303 -6.01 -33.96 13.06
C GLY A 303 -6.40 -32.50 13.36
N ILE A 304 -5.54 -31.50 13.02
CA ILE A 304 -5.79 -30.09 13.33
C ILE A 304 -5.69 -29.21 12.09
N SER A 305 -4.56 -29.24 11.37
CA SER A 305 -4.26 -28.30 10.27
C SER A 305 -3.63 -28.97 9.05
N GLU A 306 -4.02 -30.21 8.78
CA GLU A 306 -3.46 -31.04 7.71
C GLU A 306 -3.67 -30.42 6.32
N THR A 307 -4.80 -29.72 6.12
CA THR A 307 -5.13 -29.06 4.85
C THR A 307 -4.59 -27.63 4.74
N ILE A 308 -3.93 -27.12 5.81
CA ILE A 308 -3.37 -25.77 5.80
C ILE A 308 -1.92 -25.80 5.31
N ARG A 309 -1.63 -24.97 4.35
CA ARG A 309 -0.27 -24.67 3.88
C ARG A 309 0.07 -23.21 4.20
N VAL A 310 1.20 -22.97 4.86
CA VAL A 310 1.73 -21.62 5.08
C VAL A 310 2.99 -21.45 4.25
N THR A 311 2.99 -20.45 3.39
CA THR A 311 4.12 -20.09 2.53
C THR A 311 4.54 -18.63 2.80
N SER A 312 5.84 -18.39 2.81
CA SER A 312 6.43 -17.05 2.95
C SER A 312 7.31 -16.74 1.77
N ILE A 313 7.10 -15.59 1.14
CA ILE A 313 7.96 -15.07 0.07
C ILE A 313 8.71 -13.86 0.61
N VAL A 314 10.05 -13.97 0.61
CA VAL A 314 10.97 -12.86 0.91
C VAL A 314 11.88 -12.68 -0.28
N ASP A 315 11.65 -11.61 -1.02
CA ASP A 315 12.35 -11.30 -2.25
C ASP A 315 12.70 -9.81 -2.32
N ARG A 316 12.93 -9.28 -3.49
CA ARG A 316 13.32 -7.90 -3.79
C ARG A 316 12.33 -6.88 -3.24
N PHE A 317 11.04 -7.11 -3.46
CA PHE A 317 9.97 -6.24 -2.99
C PHE A 317 9.35 -6.80 -1.70
N LEU A 318 8.92 -5.90 -0.81
CA LEU A 318 8.19 -6.29 0.38
C LEU A 318 6.79 -6.75 -0.02
N GLU A 319 6.48 -8.02 0.23
CA GLU A 319 5.13 -8.57 0.03
C GLU A 319 4.17 -7.93 1.04
N HIS A 320 3.36 -6.95 0.60
CA HIS A 320 2.59 -6.09 1.49
C HIS A 320 1.08 -6.13 1.25
N SER A 321 0.64 -6.49 0.05
CA SER A 321 -0.78 -6.58 -0.27
C SER A 321 -1.52 -7.59 0.61
N ARG A 322 -2.81 -7.32 0.88
CA ARG A 322 -3.71 -8.26 1.54
C ARG A 322 -4.79 -8.62 0.54
N VAL A 323 -4.87 -9.92 0.26
CA VAL A 323 -5.81 -10.52 -0.69
C VAL A 323 -6.43 -11.74 -0.03
N PHE A 324 -7.75 -11.78 0.02
CA PHE A 324 -8.51 -12.88 0.60
C PHE A 324 -9.44 -13.46 -0.46
N TYR A 325 -9.29 -14.74 -0.71
CA TYR A 325 -10.09 -15.51 -1.67
C TYR A 325 -10.85 -16.60 -0.93
N PHE A 326 -12.12 -16.71 -1.25
CA PHE A 326 -13.03 -17.76 -0.78
C PHE A 326 -13.76 -18.37 -1.99
N GLU A 327 -13.76 -19.69 -2.07
CA GLU A 327 -14.34 -20.45 -3.22
C GLU A 327 -15.86 -20.36 -3.30
N ASN A 328 -16.52 -20.30 -2.15
CA ASN A 328 -17.96 -20.09 -2.04
C ASN A 328 -18.79 -21.01 -2.97
N ALA A 329 -18.54 -22.32 -2.92
CA ALA A 329 -19.27 -23.35 -3.69
C ALA A 329 -19.27 -23.12 -5.21
N GLY A 330 -18.21 -22.54 -5.79
CA GLY A 330 -18.07 -22.26 -7.22
C GLY A 330 -18.43 -20.83 -7.64
N GLU A 331 -18.82 -19.98 -6.68
CA GLU A 331 -19.06 -18.54 -6.88
C GLU A 331 -17.98 -17.71 -6.16
N PRO A 332 -16.72 -17.72 -6.64
CA PRO A 332 -15.59 -17.21 -5.89
C PRO A 332 -15.70 -15.73 -5.56
N GLU A 333 -15.31 -15.39 -4.34
CA GLU A 333 -15.22 -14.03 -3.85
C GLU A 333 -13.76 -13.65 -3.55
N VAL A 334 -13.39 -12.45 -3.95
CA VAL A 334 -12.07 -11.89 -3.70
C VAL A 334 -12.21 -10.56 -2.99
N PHE A 335 -11.46 -10.42 -1.90
CA PHE A 335 -11.40 -9.17 -1.16
C PHE A 335 -9.96 -8.65 -1.09
N LEU A 336 -9.83 -7.33 -1.14
CA LEU A 336 -8.60 -6.63 -0.78
C LEU A 336 -8.79 -5.95 0.57
N ALA A 337 -7.71 -5.84 1.35
CA ALA A 337 -7.81 -5.22 2.68
C ALA A 337 -6.59 -4.36 3.02
N SER A 338 -6.80 -3.40 3.92
CA SER A 338 -5.71 -2.70 4.61
C SER A 338 -5.24 -3.45 5.87
N ALA A 339 -6.06 -4.37 6.37
CA ALA A 339 -5.84 -5.13 7.61
C ALA A 339 -5.04 -6.42 7.40
N ASP A 340 -4.12 -6.69 8.32
CA ASP A 340 -3.68 -8.04 8.62
C ASP A 340 -4.61 -8.65 9.68
N TRP A 341 -4.65 -9.97 9.82
CA TRP A 341 -5.46 -10.63 10.84
C TRP A 341 -4.76 -10.63 12.19
N MET A 342 -4.78 -9.47 12.82
CA MET A 342 -4.13 -9.20 14.12
C MET A 342 -5.12 -8.47 15.05
N PRO A 343 -5.06 -8.74 16.39
CA PRO A 343 -5.93 -8.06 17.36
C PRO A 343 -5.91 -6.54 17.24
N ARG A 344 -4.73 -5.94 17.07
CA ARG A 344 -4.61 -4.49 16.92
C ARG A 344 -5.29 -3.96 15.65
N ASN A 345 -5.34 -4.73 14.55
CA ASN A 345 -6.01 -4.29 13.32
C ASN A 345 -7.54 -4.35 13.48
N PHE A 346 -8.04 -5.39 14.11
CA PHE A 346 -9.48 -5.55 14.32
C PHE A 346 -10.06 -4.64 15.39
N PHE A 347 -9.29 -4.30 16.46
CA PHE A 347 -9.85 -3.63 17.65
C PHE A 347 -9.29 -2.24 17.92
N ARG A 348 -8.11 -1.91 17.37
CA ARG A 348 -7.40 -0.66 17.70
C ARG A 348 -7.09 0.21 16.48
N ARG A 349 -7.59 -0.19 15.31
CA ARG A 349 -7.38 0.53 14.07
C ARG A 349 -8.66 0.67 13.29
N ILE A 350 -8.69 1.69 12.44
CA ILE A 350 -9.66 1.81 11.38
C ILE A 350 -9.03 1.21 10.14
N GLU A 351 -9.55 0.07 9.75
CA GLU A 351 -9.14 -0.71 8.57
C GLU A 351 -10.35 -0.92 7.66
N VAL A 352 -10.08 -1.25 6.41
CA VAL A 352 -11.12 -1.54 5.43
C VAL A 352 -10.79 -2.81 4.67
N MET A 353 -11.80 -3.63 4.44
CA MET A 353 -11.83 -4.74 3.49
C MET A 353 -12.94 -4.46 2.47
N PHE A 354 -12.67 -4.73 1.20
CA PHE A 354 -13.58 -4.46 0.10
C PHE A 354 -13.51 -5.53 -0.99
N PRO A 355 -14.64 -5.90 -1.63
CA PRO A 355 -14.70 -6.92 -2.66
C PRO A 355 -14.14 -6.41 -3.99
N ILE A 356 -13.66 -7.34 -4.81
CA ILE A 356 -13.39 -7.14 -6.24
C ILE A 356 -14.51 -7.82 -7.01
N GLU A 357 -15.45 -7.03 -7.53
CA GLU A 357 -16.67 -7.54 -8.15
C GLU A 357 -16.57 -7.67 -9.67
N ASP A 358 -15.81 -6.79 -10.35
CA ASP A 358 -15.61 -6.90 -11.81
C ASP A 358 -15.00 -8.27 -12.15
N PRO A 359 -15.67 -9.09 -13.00
CA PRO A 359 -15.22 -10.45 -13.30
C PRO A 359 -13.81 -10.50 -13.91
N ARG A 360 -13.43 -9.50 -14.71
CA ARG A 360 -12.10 -9.45 -15.36
C ARG A 360 -11.01 -9.17 -14.33
N LEU A 361 -11.28 -8.27 -13.38
CA LEU A 361 -10.33 -7.94 -12.30
C LEU A 361 -10.23 -9.09 -11.30
N LYS A 362 -11.35 -9.77 -11.02
CA LYS A 362 -11.38 -10.98 -10.19
C LYS A 362 -10.55 -12.09 -10.85
N ALA A 363 -10.78 -12.38 -12.13
CA ALA A 363 -10.01 -13.36 -12.89
C ALA A 363 -8.50 -13.03 -12.90
N ARG A 364 -8.12 -11.76 -13.07
CA ARG A 364 -6.72 -11.35 -12.98
C ARG A 364 -6.08 -11.73 -11.63
N ILE A 365 -6.81 -11.61 -10.52
CA ILE A 365 -6.30 -12.02 -9.21
C ILE A 365 -6.27 -13.52 -9.06
N VAL A 366 -7.36 -14.22 -9.42
CA VAL A 366 -7.57 -15.66 -9.20
C VAL A 366 -6.74 -16.51 -10.15
N ASP A 367 -6.68 -16.15 -11.44
CA ASP A 367 -6.07 -16.97 -12.48
C ASP A 367 -4.63 -16.58 -12.79
N SER A 368 -4.18 -15.38 -12.32
CA SER A 368 -2.83 -14.89 -12.62
C SER A 368 -2.03 -14.58 -11.36
N ILE A 369 -2.46 -13.62 -10.52
CA ILE A 369 -1.65 -13.13 -9.40
C ILE A 369 -1.46 -14.20 -8.32
N LEU A 370 -2.56 -14.80 -7.82
CA LEU A 370 -2.49 -15.80 -6.77
C LEU A 370 -1.76 -17.08 -7.20
N PRO A 371 -2.03 -17.67 -8.38
CA PRO A 371 -1.28 -18.84 -8.85
C PRO A 371 0.21 -18.56 -9.02
N THR A 372 0.58 -17.40 -9.53
CA THR A 372 2.00 -17.01 -9.66
C THR A 372 2.69 -16.94 -8.30
N LEU A 373 2.03 -16.40 -7.27
CA LEU A 373 2.58 -16.33 -5.92
C LEU A 373 2.66 -17.72 -5.26
N LEU A 374 1.60 -18.53 -5.39
CA LEU A 374 1.57 -19.89 -4.85
C LEU A 374 2.56 -20.84 -5.54
N GLY A 375 2.85 -20.59 -6.81
CA GLY A 375 3.79 -21.36 -7.62
C GLY A 375 5.27 -20.97 -7.44
N ASP A 376 5.60 -19.95 -6.64
CA ASP A 376 7.01 -19.56 -6.44
C ASP A 376 7.82 -20.71 -5.85
N ASN A 377 8.80 -21.19 -6.60
CA ASN A 377 9.71 -22.27 -6.19
C ASN A 377 11.18 -21.82 -6.09
N VAL A 378 11.42 -20.50 -6.15
CA VAL A 378 12.75 -19.89 -6.06
C VAL A 378 12.97 -19.15 -4.75
N LYS A 379 11.98 -18.37 -4.33
CA LYS A 379 12.05 -17.52 -3.13
C LYS A 379 11.14 -17.99 -2.00
N ALA A 380 10.12 -18.79 -2.29
CA ALA A 380 9.18 -19.28 -1.32
C ALA A 380 9.82 -20.19 -0.26
N ARG A 381 9.30 -20.10 0.95
CA ARG A 381 9.60 -20.99 2.07
C ARG A 381 8.27 -21.46 2.65
N PHE A 382 8.18 -22.73 2.95
CA PHE A 382 6.99 -23.32 3.58
C PHE A 382 7.24 -23.60 5.06
N GLN A 383 6.20 -23.44 5.87
CA GLN A 383 6.21 -23.79 7.29
C GLN A 383 6.06 -25.31 7.46
N ARG A 384 6.90 -25.91 8.29
CA ARG A 384 6.80 -27.31 8.71
C ARG A 384 5.93 -27.45 9.96
N PRO A 385 5.46 -28.67 10.30
CA PRO A 385 4.65 -28.91 11.51
C PRO A 385 5.35 -28.52 12.81
N ASP A 386 6.68 -28.53 12.86
CA ASP A 386 7.47 -28.08 14.02
C ASP A 386 7.56 -26.54 14.13
N GLY A 387 7.02 -25.80 13.14
CA GLY A 387 7.07 -24.34 13.06
C GLY A 387 8.31 -23.80 12.37
N SER A 388 9.26 -24.63 11.98
CA SER A 388 10.43 -24.22 11.19
C SER A 388 10.03 -23.94 9.72
N TYR A 389 10.88 -23.19 8.99
CA TYR A 389 10.65 -22.89 7.59
C TYR A 389 11.71 -23.53 6.70
N GLY A 390 11.27 -24.30 5.70
CA GLY A 390 12.09 -24.89 4.67
C GLY A 390 11.98 -24.17 3.33
N ARG A 391 12.96 -24.35 2.45
CA ARG A 391 12.81 -23.93 1.04
C ARG A 391 11.87 -24.90 0.33
N VAL A 392 11.15 -24.38 -0.66
CA VAL A 392 10.41 -25.23 -1.60
C VAL A 392 11.44 -26.02 -2.41
N GLU A 393 11.36 -27.36 -2.35
CA GLU A 393 12.19 -28.23 -3.15
C GLU A 393 11.63 -28.27 -4.56
N ARG A 394 12.44 -27.80 -5.51
CA ARG A 394 12.08 -27.83 -6.92
C ARG A 394 12.43 -29.17 -7.50
N GLY A 395 11.45 -29.85 -8.13
CA GLY A 395 11.72 -31.04 -8.92
C GLY A 395 12.74 -30.75 -10.04
N ALA A 396 13.53 -31.75 -10.41
CA ALA A 396 14.62 -31.61 -11.40
C ALA A 396 14.15 -30.95 -12.71
N ASP A 397 12.97 -31.32 -13.17
CA ASP A 397 12.40 -30.85 -14.45
C ASP A 397 11.46 -29.65 -14.31
N ALA A 398 11.18 -29.17 -13.08
CA ALA A 398 10.29 -28.05 -12.87
C ALA A 398 10.99 -26.73 -13.24
N PRO A 399 10.40 -25.88 -14.11
CA PRO A 399 10.99 -24.59 -14.43
C PRO A 399 11.06 -23.69 -13.19
N PRO A 400 12.11 -22.82 -13.08
CA PRO A 400 12.20 -21.88 -12.00
C PRO A 400 11.13 -20.79 -12.15
N LEU A 401 10.28 -20.66 -11.13
CA LEU A 401 9.28 -19.60 -11.04
C LEU A 401 9.60 -18.70 -9.85
N ARG A 402 10.13 -17.50 -10.11
CA ARG A 402 10.30 -16.41 -9.15
C ARG A 402 9.12 -15.46 -9.33
N ALA A 403 8.17 -15.46 -8.40
CA ALA A 403 6.89 -14.79 -8.54
C ALA A 403 7.02 -13.30 -8.90
N GLN A 404 7.89 -12.54 -8.23
CA GLN A 404 8.06 -11.11 -8.49
C GLN A 404 8.59 -10.82 -9.90
N VAL A 405 9.41 -11.71 -10.46
CA VAL A 405 9.89 -11.59 -11.85
C VAL A 405 8.77 -11.92 -12.84
N ALA A 406 8.01 -12.97 -12.58
CA ALA A 406 6.89 -13.37 -13.42
C ALA A 406 5.81 -12.27 -13.47
N LEU A 407 5.43 -11.71 -12.31
CA LEU A 407 4.46 -10.60 -12.22
C LEU A 407 4.95 -9.34 -12.94
N GLN A 408 6.26 -9.07 -12.93
CA GLN A 408 6.84 -8.00 -13.74
C GLN A 408 6.70 -8.27 -15.24
N GLY A 409 6.86 -9.53 -15.67
CA GLY A 409 6.63 -9.98 -17.04
C GLY A 409 5.19 -9.74 -17.47
N GLN A 410 4.22 -10.21 -16.67
CA GLN A 410 2.78 -10.05 -16.91
C GLN A 410 2.39 -8.57 -17.08
N ALA A 411 2.90 -7.67 -16.23
CA ALA A 411 2.66 -6.23 -16.37
C ALA A 411 3.24 -5.61 -17.65
N ARG A 412 4.30 -6.21 -18.21
CA ARG A 412 4.84 -5.81 -19.52
C ARG A 412 3.98 -6.31 -20.69
N GLU A 413 3.48 -7.52 -20.58
CA GLU A 413 2.63 -8.16 -21.61
C GLU A 413 1.29 -7.45 -21.73
N SER A 414 0.59 -7.20 -20.63
CA SER A 414 -0.69 -6.47 -20.61
C SER A 414 -0.60 -5.10 -21.29
N LEU A 415 0.53 -4.41 -21.18
CA LEU A 415 0.74 -3.14 -21.86
C LEU A 415 0.97 -3.31 -23.38
N ARG A 416 1.59 -4.41 -23.82
CA ARG A 416 1.81 -4.69 -25.24
C ARG A 416 0.51 -5.01 -25.99
N GLU A 417 -0.43 -5.69 -25.34
CA GLU A 417 -1.73 -6.06 -25.89
C GLU A 417 -2.59 -4.82 -26.23
N VAL A 418 -2.45 -3.73 -25.48
CA VAL A 418 -3.18 -2.47 -25.73
C VAL A 418 -2.61 -1.66 -26.91
N GLY A 419 -1.46 -2.11 -27.50
CA GLY A 419 -0.74 -1.35 -28.52
C GLY A 419 0.09 -0.21 -27.93
N HIS A 420 1.15 0.20 -28.64
CA HIS A 420 2.02 1.28 -28.15
C HIS A 420 1.26 2.61 -28.11
N PRO A 421 0.94 3.16 -26.94
CA PRO A 421 0.48 4.54 -26.88
C PRO A 421 1.66 5.44 -27.31
N LYS A 422 1.41 6.37 -28.21
CA LYS A 422 2.38 7.41 -28.54
C LYS A 422 2.63 8.23 -27.26
N HIS A 423 3.71 7.86 -26.58
CA HIS A 423 4.45 8.59 -25.54
C HIS A 423 3.74 9.44 -24.47
N ARG A 424 3.85 8.98 -23.22
CA ARG A 424 4.53 9.76 -22.16
C ARG A 424 5.14 8.77 -21.16
N LEU A 425 6.42 8.49 -21.30
CA LEU A 425 7.24 7.95 -20.20
C LEU A 425 7.24 9.00 -19.09
N PHE A 426 6.57 8.71 -17.97
CA PHE A 426 6.77 9.48 -16.75
C PHE A 426 8.18 9.19 -16.26
N VAL A 427 9.12 10.04 -16.67
CA VAL A 427 10.47 10.05 -16.08
C VAL A 427 10.35 10.87 -14.80
N PRO A 428 10.57 10.29 -13.61
CA PRO A 428 10.61 11.06 -12.38
C PRO A 428 11.72 12.11 -12.51
N ILE A 429 11.40 13.37 -12.34
CA ILE A 429 12.41 14.43 -12.22
C ILE A 429 13.09 14.20 -10.86
N VAL A 430 14.23 13.54 -10.88
CA VAL A 430 15.16 13.52 -9.74
C VAL A 430 15.81 14.90 -9.71
N ARG A 431 15.34 15.79 -8.84
CA ARG A 431 16.09 17.00 -8.54
C ARG A 431 17.43 16.58 -7.93
N GLN A 432 18.49 16.73 -8.70
CA GLN A 432 19.85 16.71 -8.15
C GLN A 432 19.96 17.90 -7.20
N ASN A 433 20.10 17.64 -5.91
CA ASN A 433 20.54 18.65 -4.96
C ASN A 433 21.92 19.13 -5.38
N GLY A 434 21.98 20.36 -5.89
CA GLY A 434 23.23 21.02 -6.23
C GLY A 434 24.10 21.13 -4.97
N ARG A 435 25.16 20.37 -4.93
CA ARG A 435 26.29 20.67 -4.05
C ARG A 435 27.00 21.89 -4.65
N ASN A 436 26.93 23.02 -3.98
CA ASN A 436 27.88 24.09 -4.14
C ASN A 436 29.27 23.56 -3.73
N GLY A 437 30.11 23.30 -4.69
CA GLY A 437 31.53 23.06 -4.51
C GLY A 437 32.28 24.35 -4.83
N ALA A 438 32.89 24.92 -3.85
CA ALA A 438 33.83 26.02 -3.97
C ALA A 438 35.15 25.55 -4.59
N GLY A 439 35.75 26.42 -5.43
CA GLY A 439 37.19 26.67 -5.56
C GLY A 439 37.97 25.70 -6.43
N ASP A 440 38.58 26.08 -7.50
CA ASP A 440 39.97 26.54 -7.51
C ASP A 440 40.40 26.94 -8.93
N GLY A 441 41.37 27.81 -8.98
CA GLY A 441 41.84 28.68 -10.03
C GLY A 441 42.52 28.00 -11.23
N GLY A 442 42.73 28.83 -12.22
CA GLY A 442 43.74 28.59 -13.24
C GLY A 442 43.53 29.31 -14.58
N ASN A 443 44.07 30.51 -14.69
CA ASN A 443 44.75 31.14 -15.81
C ASN A 443 44.29 30.95 -17.28
N GLY A 444 44.16 32.08 -17.97
CA GLY A 444 44.46 32.12 -19.41
C GLY A 444 43.75 33.20 -20.22
N GLU A 445 44.33 34.40 -20.24
CA GLU A 445 44.58 35.35 -21.34
C GLU A 445 43.51 35.87 -22.28
N ARG A 446 43.37 37.21 -22.23
CA ARG A 446 43.35 38.25 -23.27
C ARG A 446 42.13 38.39 -24.22
N GLY A 447 41.56 39.58 -24.16
CA GLY A 447 40.73 40.15 -25.22
C GLY A 447 40.03 41.45 -24.89
N ASN A 448 40.75 42.50 -24.97
CA ASN A 448 40.48 43.94 -24.87
C ASN A 448 39.29 44.48 -25.71
N ARG A 449 38.42 45.38 -25.13
CA ARG A 449 38.06 46.74 -25.65
C ARG A 449 36.94 47.39 -24.86
N ARG A 450 37.29 48.39 -24.11
CA ARG A 450 36.95 49.87 -24.08
C ARG A 450 35.48 50.28 -24.22
N GLY A 451 35.05 51.09 -23.26
CA GLY A 451 34.03 52.16 -23.41
C GLY A 451 33.21 52.35 -22.13
N SER A 452 33.60 53.08 -21.22
CA SER A 452 33.55 54.52 -20.81
C SER A 452 32.24 54.94 -20.10
N ARG A 453 32.43 55.36 -18.82
CA ARG A 453 31.83 56.55 -18.11
C ARG A 453 30.30 56.54 -17.88
N ARG A 454 29.77 56.85 -16.71
CA ARG A 454 30.00 57.85 -15.60
C ARG A 454 29.08 57.51 -14.43
N ARG A 455 29.57 57.49 -13.20
CA ARG A 455 29.45 58.37 -12.01
C ARG A 455 28.05 58.92 -11.65
N ALA A 456 27.65 58.62 -10.45
CA ALA A 456 27.39 59.42 -9.22
C ALA A 456 26.01 58.97 -8.65
N GLY A 457 25.79 58.81 -7.38
CA GLY A 457 26.13 59.39 -6.16
C GLY A 457 25.30 58.78 -5.01
N ARG A 458 25.94 58.50 -3.91
CA ARG A 458 25.38 58.34 -2.55
C ARG A 458 25.32 59.75 -1.89
N PRO A 459 24.74 59.99 -0.72
CA PRO A 459 23.95 59.31 0.31
C PRO A 459 22.81 60.21 0.91
N PRO A 460 22.33 60.19 2.16
CA PRO A 460 22.61 59.38 3.35
C PRO A 460 21.39 58.98 4.23
N ARG A 461 21.72 58.21 5.28
CA ARG A 461 20.93 57.82 6.46
C ARG A 461 20.21 58.92 7.23
N LYS A 462 19.05 58.58 7.86
CA LYS A 462 18.71 59.01 9.25
C LYS A 462 17.75 57.98 9.91
N LYS A 463 18.11 57.55 11.09
CA LYS A 463 17.31 57.12 12.25
C LYS A 463 17.24 58.31 13.22
N PRO A 464 16.54 58.29 14.37
CA PRO A 464 15.47 57.45 14.91
C PRO A 464 14.37 58.26 15.67
N ALA A 465 13.64 57.55 16.55
CA ALA A 465 12.79 57.96 17.69
C ALA A 465 11.28 57.75 17.38
N GLY A 466 10.51 56.92 18.06
CA GLY A 466 10.34 56.83 19.52
C GLY A 466 8.94 57.33 19.88
N ASN A 467 8.02 56.40 20.11
CA ASN A 467 7.16 56.32 21.25
C ASN A 467 6.48 54.93 21.26
#